data_2e3f98a7db042d5f173952e6e31bf821
#
_entry.id   2e3f98a7db042d5f173952e6e31bf821
#
_cell.length_a   1.000
_cell.length_b   1.000
_cell.length_c   1.000
_cell.angle_alpha   90.00
_cell.angle_beta   90.00
_cell.angle_gamma   90.00
#
_symmetry.space_group_name_H-M   'P 1'
#
loop_
_entity.id
_entity.type
_entity.pdbx_description
1 polymer ?
#
loop_
_entity_poly.entity_id
_entity_poly.type
_entity_poly.pdbx_seq_one_letter_code
_entity_poly.pdbx_strand_id
1 'polypeptide(L)'
;MKKILAMAMAVVMALGLSACGGSNSAASSSAAGSVSGSASGSVSNGDAAFTTVTPGKLTMSTNASFPPYEMVADDGSFEGIDIEVAGAIAQKLGLELQVDDMGFDACLQAAQTGKSDIVMAGVTVTEERQAVMDFSNTYANGVQVVIVKEGSPIQTVDDLANANMIGCQMGTTGYIYCSDTPENGGFGEDHVTPYDDGAAAVQALMNGQIDAVVIDNMPAQEYVAANPGLKILDGEFTNEDYAIGVAKGNTALLDAINGALEELTNDGTIQSIVDKYISAN
;
A
#
# COMPACT_ATOMS: atom_id res chain seq x y z
N MET A 1 -46.83 7.66 12.61
CA MET A 1 -48.00 6.94 12.13
C MET A 1 -47.75 6.46 10.71
N LYS A 2 -47.83 5.13 10.50
CA LYS A 2 -48.09 4.40 9.22
C LYS A 2 -46.93 4.42 8.18
N LYS A 3 -46.48 3.35 7.54
CA LYS A 3 -46.76 1.88 7.62
C LYS A 3 -45.61 1.15 6.90
N ILE A 4 -45.30 0.01 7.40
CA ILE A 4 -44.52 -1.11 6.85
C ILE A 4 -45.10 -1.56 5.52
N LEU A 5 -44.28 -1.94 4.54
CA LEU A 5 -44.64 -2.93 3.53
C LEU A 5 -43.47 -3.85 3.24
N ALA A 6 -43.54 -5.05 3.81
CA ALA A 6 -42.73 -6.20 3.44
C ALA A 6 -43.32 -6.83 2.19
N MET A 7 -42.48 -7.31 1.27
CA MET A 7 -42.90 -8.23 0.22
C MET A 7 -41.85 -9.33 0.06
N ALA A 8 -42.23 -10.48 0.60
CA ALA A 8 -41.58 -11.75 0.39
C ALA A 8 -42.08 -12.35 -0.93
N MET A 9 -41.18 -12.94 -1.73
CA MET A 9 -41.57 -13.94 -2.73
C MET A 9 -40.57 -15.09 -2.68
N ALA A 10 -41.11 -16.22 -2.30
CA ALA A 10 -40.53 -17.55 -2.36
C ALA A 10 -40.92 -18.25 -3.66
N VAL A 11 -40.29 -19.42 -3.87
CA VAL A 11 -40.75 -20.53 -4.75
C VAL A 11 -39.99 -20.59 -6.08
N VAL A 12 -39.43 -21.70 -6.58
CA VAL A 12 -39.77 -23.15 -6.49
C VAL A 12 -38.58 -23.99 -6.95
N MET A 13 -38.43 -25.14 -6.32
CA MET A 13 -37.60 -26.28 -6.72
C MET A 13 -38.06 -26.91 -8.04
N ALA A 14 -37.11 -27.45 -8.80
CA ALA A 14 -37.41 -28.58 -9.69
C ALA A 14 -36.24 -29.57 -9.66
N LEU A 15 -36.55 -30.73 -9.09
CA LEU A 15 -35.74 -31.96 -9.13
C LEU A 15 -35.88 -32.60 -10.53
N GLY A 16 -34.77 -33.10 -11.03
CA GLY A 16 -34.74 -33.98 -12.21
C GLY A 16 -33.67 -35.05 -12.01
N LEU A 17 -34.10 -36.21 -11.44
CA LEU A 17 -33.32 -37.44 -11.48
C LEU A 17 -33.56 -38.12 -12.85
N SER A 18 -32.47 -38.65 -13.43
CA SER A 18 -32.57 -39.82 -14.31
C SER A 18 -31.29 -40.64 -14.26
N ALA A 19 -31.47 -41.85 -13.79
CA ALA A 19 -30.48 -42.89 -13.67
C ALA A 19 -30.54 -43.80 -14.93
N CYS A 20 -29.51 -44.60 -15.07
CA CYS A 20 -29.29 -45.88 -15.74
C CYS A 20 -28.04 -45.82 -16.61
N GLY A 21 -27.01 -46.60 -16.47
CA GLY A 21 -26.89 -48.00 -16.10
C GLY A 21 -26.15 -48.70 -17.24
N GLY A 22 -25.06 -49.42 -16.97
CA GLY A 22 -24.49 -50.31 -17.99
C GLY A 22 -22.99 -50.61 -17.76
N SER A 23 -22.75 -51.76 -17.21
CA SER A 23 -21.46 -52.45 -17.02
C SER A 23 -20.80 -52.90 -18.34
N ASN A 24 -19.50 -52.96 -18.47
CA ASN A 24 -18.68 -54.18 -18.46
C ASN A 24 -17.26 -53.99 -19.08
N SER A 25 -16.30 -54.44 -18.33
CA SER A 25 -15.15 -55.27 -18.62
C SER A 25 -14.10 -54.99 -19.73
N ALA A 26 -12.92 -54.83 -19.24
CA ALA A 26 -11.68 -55.56 -19.53
C ALA A 26 -10.77 -55.18 -20.70
N ALA A 27 -9.55 -55.03 -20.30
CA ALA A 27 -8.26 -55.47 -20.88
C ALA A 27 -7.36 -54.39 -21.48
N SER A 28 -6.31 -54.16 -20.70
CA SER A 28 -4.87 -53.99 -21.01
C SER A 28 -4.42 -53.42 -22.37
N SER A 29 -3.66 -52.34 -22.30
CA SER A 29 -2.28 -52.31 -22.80
C SER A 29 -1.58 -50.99 -22.48
N SER A 30 -0.35 -51.09 -22.12
CA SER A 30 0.65 -50.07 -21.82
C SER A 30 0.81 -49.01 -22.92
N ALA A 31 0.83 -47.75 -22.55
CA ALA A 31 1.65 -46.76 -23.24
C ALA A 31 2.02 -45.63 -22.26
N ALA A 32 3.31 -45.44 -22.09
CA ALA A 32 3.93 -44.38 -21.33
C ALA A 32 3.57 -43.03 -21.96
N GLY A 33 2.84 -42.22 -21.22
CA GLY A 33 2.58 -40.82 -21.54
C GLY A 33 3.17 -39.95 -20.46
N SER A 34 4.22 -39.21 -20.81
CA SER A 34 4.86 -38.20 -19.99
C SER A 34 3.84 -37.20 -19.50
N VAL A 35 3.54 -37.20 -18.21
CA VAL A 35 2.86 -36.08 -17.56
C VAL A 35 3.93 -35.05 -17.28
N SER A 36 3.90 -33.98 -18.07
CA SER A 36 4.59 -32.74 -17.76
C SER A 36 3.94 -32.16 -16.50
N GLY A 37 4.53 -32.44 -15.37
CA GLY A 37 4.15 -31.78 -14.11
C GLY A 37 4.58 -30.32 -14.20
N SER A 38 3.62 -29.42 -14.17
CA SER A 38 3.90 -28.02 -13.85
C SER A 38 4.55 -28.01 -12.46
N ALA A 39 5.86 -27.77 -12.44
CA ALA A 39 6.59 -27.53 -11.22
C ALA A 39 6.14 -26.17 -10.68
N SER A 40 5.29 -26.18 -9.65
CA SER A 40 5.16 -25.04 -8.75
C SER A 40 6.54 -24.83 -8.15
N GLY A 41 7.21 -23.75 -8.54
CA GLY A 41 8.54 -23.44 -8.04
C GLY A 41 8.42 -22.96 -6.61
N SER A 42 8.60 -23.87 -5.65
CA SER A 42 8.90 -23.51 -4.28
C SER A 42 10.40 -23.23 -4.19
N VAL A 43 10.78 -21.99 -3.95
CA VAL A 43 12.15 -21.61 -3.65
C VAL A 43 12.34 -21.82 -2.16
N SER A 44 13.17 -22.79 -1.79
CA SER A 44 13.54 -23.08 -0.41
C SER A 44 14.80 -22.26 -0.08
N ASN A 45 14.63 -21.20 0.69
CA ASN A 45 15.73 -20.56 1.40
C ASN A 45 15.57 -20.91 2.87
N GLY A 46 16.42 -21.84 3.37
CA GLY A 46 16.54 -22.24 4.77
C GLY A 46 15.22 -22.45 5.53
N ASP A 47 14.71 -23.66 5.56
CA ASP A 47 13.66 -24.23 6.45
C ASP A 47 12.21 -23.71 6.36
N ALA A 48 11.84 -22.66 5.65
CA ALA A 48 10.44 -22.31 5.44
C ALA A 48 10.14 -22.09 3.95
N ALA A 49 9.43 -23.04 3.31
CA ALA A 49 8.91 -22.86 1.97
C ALA A 49 7.73 -21.90 2.03
N PHE A 50 7.86 -20.69 1.44
CA PHE A 50 6.73 -19.79 1.21
C PHE A 50 6.26 -19.87 -0.25
N THR A 51 5.05 -19.41 -0.51
CA THR A 51 4.49 -19.33 -1.87
C THR A 51 4.22 -17.88 -2.22
N THR A 52 4.38 -17.53 -3.51
CA THR A 52 4.04 -16.23 -4.05
C THR A 52 2.83 -16.33 -4.98
N VAL A 53 2.13 -15.22 -5.19
CA VAL A 53 0.97 -15.09 -6.10
C VAL A 53 1.35 -15.55 -7.51
N THR A 54 2.51 -15.10 -7.98
CA THR A 54 3.08 -15.53 -9.26
C THR A 54 4.35 -16.32 -9.00
N PRO A 55 4.43 -17.61 -9.39
CA PRO A 55 5.62 -18.42 -9.17
C PRO A 55 6.90 -17.76 -9.69
N GLY A 56 7.92 -17.67 -8.84
CA GLY A 56 9.21 -17.06 -9.16
C GLY A 56 9.23 -15.52 -9.11
N LYS A 57 8.13 -14.87 -8.74
CA LYS A 57 8.05 -13.42 -8.60
C LYS A 57 7.61 -13.02 -7.20
N LEU A 58 8.10 -11.88 -6.74
CA LEU A 58 7.55 -11.12 -5.64
C LEU A 58 6.68 -10.02 -6.23
N THR A 59 5.36 -10.12 -6.10
CA THR A 59 4.42 -9.12 -6.61
C THR A 59 4.21 -8.04 -5.55
N MET A 60 4.50 -6.79 -5.91
CA MET A 60 4.39 -5.62 -5.06
C MET A 60 3.29 -4.71 -5.57
N SER A 61 2.26 -4.45 -4.78
CA SER A 61 1.35 -3.34 -5.02
C SER A 61 1.92 -2.05 -4.43
N THR A 62 1.84 -0.95 -5.21
CA THR A 62 2.36 0.36 -4.84
C THR A 62 1.52 1.47 -5.45
N ASN A 63 1.72 2.72 -5.00
CA ASN A 63 1.14 3.92 -5.62
C ASN A 63 2.24 4.87 -6.04
N ALA A 64 2.74 4.69 -7.28
CA ALA A 64 3.95 5.35 -7.81
C ALA A 64 3.76 6.85 -8.09
N SER A 65 3.21 7.57 -7.11
CA SER A 65 3.02 9.02 -7.08
C SER A 65 3.47 9.63 -5.73
N PHE A 66 4.41 8.97 -5.04
CA PHE A 66 4.86 9.36 -3.70
C PHE A 66 6.40 9.48 -3.63
N PRO A 67 6.99 10.47 -4.33
CA PRO A 67 8.44 10.65 -4.33
C PRO A 67 8.94 11.03 -2.93
N PRO A 68 10.14 10.58 -2.51
CA PRO A 68 11.10 9.75 -3.25
C PRO A 68 10.94 8.23 -2.97
N TYR A 69 9.82 7.81 -2.36
CA TYR A 69 9.60 6.39 -2.01
C TYR A 69 9.24 5.54 -3.22
N GLU A 70 8.26 5.99 -4.03
CA GLU A 70 7.85 5.33 -5.27
C GLU A 70 7.37 6.34 -6.29
N MET A 71 7.87 6.24 -7.49
CA MET A 71 7.54 7.13 -8.60
C MET A 71 7.76 6.46 -9.96
N VAL A 72 7.16 7.05 -10.97
CA VAL A 72 7.38 6.67 -12.37
C VAL A 72 8.49 7.54 -12.93
N ALA A 73 9.57 6.92 -13.40
CA ALA A 73 10.66 7.59 -14.09
C ALA A 73 10.26 8.08 -15.48
N ASP A 74 11.08 8.94 -16.09
CA ASP A 74 10.84 9.51 -17.42
C ASP A 74 10.71 8.46 -18.55
N ASP A 75 11.35 7.30 -18.39
CA ASP A 75 11.30 6.18 -19.34
C ASP A 75 10.10 5.24 -19.08
N GLY A 76 9.28 5.51 -18.08
CA GLY A 76 8.12 4.73 -17.67
C GLY A 76 8.45 3.55 -16.75
N SER A 77 9.70 3.39 -16.32
CA SER A 77 10.05 2.44 -15.25
C SER A 77 9.65 2.96 -13.87
N PHE A 78 9.61 2.06 -12.89
CA PHE A 78 9.39 2.45 -11.50
C PHE A 78 10.74 2.63 -10.79
N GLU A 79 10.83 3.67 -9.96
CA GLU A 79 12.00 3.95 -9.15
C GLU A 79 11.59 4.52 -7.79
N GLY A 80 12.52 4.58 -6.83
CA GLY A 80 12.29 5.09 -5.49
C GLY A 80 12.77 4.11 -4.42
N ILE A 81 12.73 4.56 -3.17
CA ILE A 81 13.23 3.81 -2.01
C ILE A 81 12.49 2.48 -1.89
N ASP A 82 11.16 2.49 -1.94
CA ASP A 82 10.32 1.30 -1.79
C ASP A 82 10.55 0.31 -2.92
N ILE A 83 10.68 0.81 -4.15
CA ILE A 83 10.93 -0.02 -5.34
C ILE A 83 12.30 -0.72 -5.22
N GLU A 84 13.35 0.02 -4.83
CA GLU A 84 14.69 -0.56 -4.73
C GLU A 84 14.85 -1.50 -3.54
N VAL A 85 14.23 -1.18 -2.40
CA VAL A 85 14.20 -2.06 -1.22
C VAL A 85 13.46 -3.36 -1.55
N ALA A 86 12.28 -3.28 -2.19
CA ALA A 86 11.55 -4.47 -2.63
C ALA A 86 12.35 -5.29 -3.65
N GLY A 87 13.07 -4.64 -4.56
CA GLY A 87 13.96 -5.30 -5.52
C GLY A 87 15.11 -6.03 -4.84
N ALA A 88 15.74 -5.42 -3.84
CA ALA A 88 16.80 -6.05 -3.05
C ALA A 88 16.28 -7.26 -2.24
N ILE A 89 15.08 -7.15 -1.64
CA ILE A 89 14.41 -8.26 -0.96
C ILE A 89 14.12 -9.38 -1.95
N ALA A 90 13.51 -9.08 -3.09
CA ALA A 90 13.21 -10.09 -4.12
C ALA A 90 14.49 -10.83 -4.55
N GLN A 91 15.59 -10.11 -4.77
CA GLN A 91 16.88 -10.71 -5.12
C GLN A 91 17.40 -11.64 -4.01
N LYS A 92 17.34 -11.24 -2.74
CA LYS A 92 17.72 -12.08 -1.59
C LYS A 92 16.89 -13.37 -1.51
N LEU A 93 15.61 -13.29 -1.86
CA LEU A 93 14.69 -14.42 -1.87
C LEU A 93 14.77 -15.26 -3.16
N GLY A 94 15.61 -14.88 -4.14
CA GLY A 94 15.74 -15.57 -5.42
C GLY A 94 14.53 -15.39 -6.34
N LEU A 95 13.81 -14.27 -6.20
CA LEU A 95 12.62 -13.90 -6.95
C LEU A 95 12.89 -12.71 -7.89
N GLU A 96 12.05 -12.56 -8.93
CA GLU A 96 11.96 -11.36 -9.75
C GLU A 96 10.93 -10.40 -9.13
N LEU A 97 11.25 -9.12 -8.96
CA LEU A 97 10.25 -8.13 -8.54
C LEU A 97 9.27 -7.83 -9.68
N GLN A 98 7.97 -7.89 -9.39
CA GLN A 98 6.92 -7.37 -10.24
C GLN A 98 6.21 -6.24 -9.50
N VAL A 99 6.18 -5.04 -10.10
CA VAL A 99 5.53 -3.86 -9.53
C VAL A 99 4.19 -3.65 -10.23
N ASP A 100 3.13 -3.57 -9.42
CA ASP A 100 1.76 -3.30 -9.87
C ASP A 100 1.33 -1.95 -9.27
N ASP A 101 1.34 -0.88 -10.11
CA ASP A 101 0.95 0.48 -9.72
C ASP A 101 -0.57 0.64 -9.73
N MET A 102 -1.11 1.21 -8.64
CA MET A 102 -2.54 1.45 -8.47
C MET A 102 -2.79 2.51 -7.38
N GLY A 103 -4.04 2.96 -7.21
CA GLY A 103 -4.38 3.89 -6.13
C GLY A 103 -4.12 3.29 -4.75
N PHE A 104 -3.77 4.14 -3.76
CA PHE A 104 -3.28 3.72 -2.44
C PHE A 104 -4.21 2.70 -1.72
N ASP A 105 -5.53 2.97 -1.67
CA ASP A 105 -6.49 2.02 -1.08
C ASP A 105 -6.51 0.67 -1.80
N ALA A 106 -6.33 0.68 -3.12
CA ALA A 106 -6.29 -0.55 -3.91
C ALA A 106 -5.00 -1.35 -3.62
N CYS A 107 -3.87 -0.67 -3.35
CA CYS A 107 -2.62 -1.31 -2.93
C CYS A 107 -2.81 -2.10 -1.64
N LEU A 108 -3.38 -1.45 -0.61
CA LEU A 108 -3.67 -2.09 0.66
C LEU A 108 -4.61 -3.30 0.48
N GLN A 109 -5.68 -3.13 -0.31
CA GLN A 109 -6.63 -4.19 -0.57
C GLN A 109 -6.02 -5.35 -1.36
N ALA A 110 -5.10 -5.08 -2.30
CA ALA A 110 -4.43 -6.11 -3.07
C ALA A 110 -3.61 -7.05 -2.17
N ALA A 111 -2.83 -6.49 -1.24
CA ALA A 111 -2.08 -7.29 -0.26
C ALA A 111 -2.99 -8.02 0.73
N GLN A 112 -4.01 -7.34 1.29
CA GLN A 112 -4.97 -7.95 2.22
C GLN A 112 -5.66 -9.18 1.62
N THR A 113 -6.01 -9.13 0.34
CA THR A 113 -6.74 -10.19 -0.35
C THR A 113 -5.83 -11.22 -1.01
N GLY A 114 -4.51 -11.08 -0.90
CA GLY A 114 -3.53 -11.96 -1.53
C GLY A 114 -3.51 -11.87 -3.06
N LYS A 115 -3.86 -10.72 -3.63
CA LYS A 115 -3.70 -10.41 -5.06
C LYS A 115 -2.28 -9.94 -5.37
N SER A 116 -1.62 -9.30 -4.43
CA SER A 116 -0.18 -9.08 -4.41
C SER A 116 0.43 -9.77 -3.20
N ASP A 117 1.72 -10.09 -3.28
CA ASP A 117 2.46 -10.71 -2.18
C ASP A 117 2.72 -9.71 -1.07
N ILE A 118 3.09 -8.49 -1.46
CA ILE A 118 3.41 -7.39 -0.56
C ILE A 118 2.73 -6.10 -1.01
N VAL A 119 2.57 -5.16 -0.07
CA VAL A 119 2.38 -3.74 -0.34
C VAL A 119 3.54 -2.95 0.25
N MET A 120 4.13 -2.08 -0.57
CA MET A 120 5.06 -1.02 -0.17
C MET A 120 4.63 0.27 -0.88
N ALA A 121 4.27 1.26 -0.10
CA ALA A 121 3.75 2.56 -0.55
C ALA A 121 3.79 3.57 0.61
N GLY A 122 4.93 3.65 1.32
CA GLY A 122 5.01 4.42 2.56
C GLY A 122 3.94 4.00 3.57
N VAL A 123 3.71 2.69 3.75
CA VAL A 123 2.57 2.20 4.53
C VAL A 123 2.86 2.27 6.02
N THR A 124 2.14 3.16 6.71
CA THR A 124 2.17 3.29 8.17
C THR A 124 1.55 2.08 8.85
N VAL A 125 2.19 1.58 9.89
CA VAL A 125 1.66 0.54 10.77
C VAL A 125 0.63 1.16 11.70
N THR A 126 -0.64 0.78 11.57
CA THR A 126 -1.73 1.18 12.48
C THR A 126 -2.45 -0.04 13.03
N GLU A 127 -3.16 0.12 14.16
CA GLU A 127 -3.94 -0.97 14.77
C GLU A 127 -5.01 -1.50 13.80
N GLU A 128 -5.68 -0.62 13.06
CA GLU A 128 -6.71 -0.97 12.09
C GLU A 128 -6.11 -1.80 10.94
N ARG A 129 -4.96 -1.38 10.41
CA ARG A 129 -4.26 -2.12 9.36
C ARG A 129 -3.73 -3.45 9.89
N GLN A 130 -3.19 -3.49 11.12
CA GLN A 130 -2.75 -4.74 11.75
C GLN A 130 -3.88 -5.73 11.99
N ALA A 131 -5.12 -5.28 12.13
CA ALA A 131 -6.26 -6.19 12.24
C ALA A 131 -6.50 -7.03 10.98
N VAL A 132 -6.11 -6.53 9.79
CA VAL A 132 -6.44 -7.13 8.48
C VAL A 132 -5.22 -7.55 7.66
N MET A 133 -4.01 -7.15 8.02
CA MET A 133 -2.75 -7.57 7.40
C MET A 133 -1.67 -7.74 8.47
N ASP A 134 -0.57 -8.40 8.12
CA ASP A 134 0.62 -8.47 8.94
C ASP A 134 1.70 -7.56 8.35
N PHE A 135 2.60 -7.08 9.20
CA PHE A 135 3.64 -6.12 8.83
C PHE A 135 5.03 -6.65 9.13
N SER A 136 5.98 -6.31 8.27
CA SER A 136 7.40 -6.53 8.51
C SER A 136 7.93 -5.66 9.65
N ASN A 137 9.20 -5.85 9.97
CA ASN A 137 9.98 -4.84 10.70
C ASN A 137 9.94 -3.53 9.92
N THR A 138 9.98 -2.40 10.64
CA THR A 138 10.06 -1.05 10.07
C THR A 138 11.32 -0.90 9.22
N TYR A 139 11.18 -0.32 8.02
CA TYR A 139 12.31 -0.02 7.14
C TYR A 139 12.57 1.48 6.97
N ALA A 140 11.58 2.33 7.27
CA ALA A 140 11.67 3.79 7.22
C ALA A 140 10.74 4.43 8.25
N ASN A 141 10.97 5.71 8.54
CA ASN A 141 10.08 6.52 9.36
C ASN A 141 9.51 7.64 8.52
N GLY A 142 8.20 7.83 8.61
CA GLY A 142 7.47 8.93 8.01
C GLY A 142 7.17 10.02 9.02
N VAL A 143 7.08 11.26 8.55
CA VAL A 143 6.67 12.41 9.35
C VAL A 143 5.61 13.17 8.57
N GLN A 144 4.38 13.19 9.07
CA GLN A 144 3.33 14.00 8.45
C GLN A 144 3.56 15.48 8.75
N VAL A 145 3.46 16.30 7.72
CA VAL A 145 3.62 17.75 7.76
C VAL A 145 2.49 18.47 7.04
N VAL A 146 2.49 19.79 7.13
CA VAL A 146 1.45 20.64 6.54
C VAL A 146 2.05 21.54 5.47
N ILE A 147 1.55 21.45 4.24
CA ILE A 147 1.85 22.37 3.15
C ILE A 147 0.78 23.45 3.11
N VAL A 148 1.19 24.72 3.02
CA VAL A 148 0.32 25.86 2.80
C VAL A 148 0.89 26.79 1.74
N LYS A 149 0.09 27.74 1.24
CA LYS A 149 0.61 28.84 0.42
C LYS A 149 1.45 29.81 1.26
N GLU A 150 2.45 30.42 0.65
CA GLU A 150 3.11 31.58 1.25
C GLU A 150 2.07 32.67 1.53
N GLY A 151 2.15 33.27 2.71
CA GLY A 151 1.16 34.29 3.16
C GLY A 151 -0.16 33.72 3.64
N SER A 152 -0.33 32.38 3.74
CA SER A 152 -1.49 31.77 4.38
C SER A 152 -1.67 32.29 5.82
N PRO A 153 -2.91 32.44 6.31
CA PRO A 153 -3.17 32.72 7.73
C PRO A 153 -2.84 31.53 8.64
N ILE A 154 -2.75 30.33 8.09
CA ILE A 154 -2.33 29.12 8.81
C ILE A 154 -0.80 29.14 8.90
N GLN A 155 -0.25 29.33 10.11
CA GLN A 155 1.18 29.51 10.34
C GLN A 155 1.80 28.38 11.17
N THR A 156 0.99 27.62 11.89
CA THR A 156 1.36 26.50 12.73
C THR A 156 0.45 25.31 12.46
N VAL A 157 0.86 24.12 12.89
CA VAL A 157 0.01 22.91 12.82
C VAL A 157 -1.30 23.10 13.59
N ASP A 158 -1.27 23.78 14.75
CA ASP A 158 -2.46 24.06 15.54
C ASP A 158 -3.48 24.96 14.81
N ASP A 159 -3.00 25.79 13.87
CA ASP A 159 -3.89 26.67 13.09
C ASP A 159 -4.72 25.89 12.06
N LEU A 160 -4.46 24.61 11.81
CA LEU A 160 -5.29 23.75 10.96
C LEU A 160 -6.75 23.72 11.42
N ALA A 161 -7.01 23.89 12.71
CA ALA A 161 -8.37 24.04 13.25
C ALA A 161 -9.14 25.25 12.67
N ASN A 162 -8.43 26.20 12.06
CA ASN A 162 -9.03 27.38 11.43
C ASN A 162 -9.09 27.24 9.89
N ALA A 163 -8.63 26.13 9.32
CA ALA A 163 -8.76 25.86 7.89
C ALA A 163 -10.23 25.64 7.53
N ASN A 164 -10.68 26.20 6.40
CA ASN A 164 -12.00 25.86 5.87
C ASN A 164 -11.96 24.45 5.27
N MET A 165 -10.86 24.11 4.59
CA MET A 165 -10.72 22.81 3.93
C MET A 165 -9.25 22.35 3.92
N ILE A 166 -9.03 21.13 4.36
CA ILE A 166 -7.73 20.41 4.36
C ILE A 166 -7.79 19.35 3.26
N GLY A 167 -6.74 19.24 2.45
CA GLY A 167 -6.59 18.17 1.45
C GLY A 167 -5.68 17.08 1.95
N CYS A 168 -6.08 15.83 1.78
CA CYS A 168 -5.28 14.65 2.07
C CYS A 168 -5.48 13.61 0.97
N GLN A 169 -4.53 12.71 0.77
CA GLN A 169 -4.77 11.54 -0.06
C GLN A 169 -5.71 10.57 0.66
N MET A 170 -6.71 10.06 -0.06
CA MET A 170 -7.69 9.11 0.48
C MET A 170 -7.00 7.85 1.03
N GLY A 171 -7.49 7.36 2.18
CA GLY A 171 -7.01 6.13 2.81
C GLY A 171 -5.68 6.24 3.54
N THR A 172 -4.97 7.38 3.44
CA THR A 172 -3.73 7.62 4.20
C THR A 172 -4.02 7.96 5.67
N THR A 173 -3.02 7.85 6.50
CA THR A 173 -3.09 8.27 7.92
C THR A 173 -3.36 9.78 8.04
N GLY A 174 -2.79 10.60 7.16
CA GLY A 174 -3.10 12.03 7.09
C GLY A 174 -4.58 12.29 6.89
N TYR A 175 -5.26 11.53 6.00
CA TYR A 175 -6.71 11.62 5.83
C TYR A 175 -7.45 11.15 7.09
N ILE A 176 -7.09 9.98 7.61
CA ILE A 176 -7.75 9.37 8.78
C ILE A 176 -7.69 10.32 9.98
N TYR A 177 -6.51 10.85 10.31
CA TYR A 177 -6.33 11.74 11.46
C TYR A 177 -7.03 13.09 11.26
N CYS A 178 -6.96 13.67 10.07
CA CYS A 178 -7.62 14.95 9.81
C CYS A 178 -9.15 14.84 9.80
N SER A 179 -9.72 13.76 9.25
CA SER A 179 -11.16 13.56 9.11
C SER A 179 -11.84 13.03 10.38
N ASP A 180 -11.07 12.58 11.38
CA ASP A 180 -11.62 12.14 12.65
C ASP A 180 -12.31 13.30 13.37
N THR A 181 -13.10 12.95 14.41
CA THR A 181 -13.86 13.95 15.15
C THR A 181 -12.95 14.85 15.98
N PRO A 182 -13.37 16.10 16.28
CA PRO A 182 -12.60 17.00 17.15
C PRO A 182 -12.33 16.43 18.55
N GLU A 183 -13.21 15.55 19.06
CA GLU A 183 -13.03 14.87 20.34
C GLU A 183 -11.83 13.91 20.33
N ASN A 184 -11.49 13.36 19.15
CA ASN A 184 -10.35 12.49 18.92
C ASN A 184 -9.12 13.24 18.40
N GLY A 185 -9.19 14.55 18.24
CA GLY A 185 -8.09 15.39 17.77
C GLY A 185 -8.07 15.67 16.26
N GLY A 186 -9.08 15.20 15.53
CA GLY A 186 -9.29 15.53 14.10
C GLY A 186 -10.04 16.85 13.91
N PHE A 187 -10.37 17.14 12.66
CA PHE A 187 -11.07 18.38 12.28
C PHE A 187 -12.50 18.13 11.81
N GLY A 188 -12.87 16.85 11.62
CA GLY A 188 -14.16 16.41 11.10
C GLY A 188 -14.15 16.20 9.58
N GLU A 189 -14.90 15.20 9.12
CA GLU A 189 -14.95 14.80 7.71
C GLU A 189 -15.39 15.94 6.78
N ASP A 190 -16.28 16.83 7.26
CA ASP A 190 -16.76 17.99 6.48
C ASP A 190 -15.66 19.03 6.21
N HIS A 191 -14.53 18.99 6.94
CA HIS A 191 -13.38 19.88 6.77
C HIS A 191 -12.23 19.25 5.98
N VAL A 192 -12.39 18.01 5.48
CA VAL A 192 -11.32 17.29 4.77
C VAL A 192 -11.80 16.86 3.40
N THR A 193 -11.04 17.22 2.37
CA THR A 193 -11.29 16.75 0.99
C THR A 193 -10.28 15.66 0.67
N PRO A 194 -10.75 14.42 0.38
CA PRO A 194 -9.89 13.36 -0.11
C PRO A 194 -9.52 13.57 -1.59
N TYR A 195 -8.27 13.25 -1.93
CA TYR A 195 -7.72 13.25 -3.29
C TYR A 195 -7.17 11.88 -3.64
N ASP A 196 -7.04 11.59 -4.93
CA ASP A 196 -6.49 10.31 -5.41
C ASP A 196 -4.98 10.18 -5.09
N ASP A 197 -4.26 11.31 -5.10
CA ASP A 197 -2.84 11.39 -4.78
C ASP A 197 -2.46 12.77 -4.19
N GLY A 198 -1.21 12.86 -3.70
CA GLY A 198 -0.68 14.10 -3.13
C GLY A 198 -0.55 15.24 -4.14
N ALA A 199 -0.22 14.94 -5.41
CA ALA A 199 -0.08 15.94 -6.45
C ALA A 199 -1.42 16.63 -6.75
N ALA A 200 -2.52 15.87 -6.77
CA ALA A 200 -3.87 16.41 -6.93
C ALA A 200 -4.26 17.34 -5.77
N ALA A 201 -3.94 16.95 -4.52
CA ALA A 201 -4.15 17.79 -3.34
C ALA A 201 -3.35 19.10 -3.42
N VAL A 202 -2.07 19.02 -3.78
CA VAL A 202 -1.20 20.20 -3.96
C VAL A 202 -1.72 21.11 -5.08
N GLN A 203 -2.18 20.54 -6.19
CA GLN A 203 -2.79 21.34 -7.27
C GLN A 203 -4.07 22.06 -6.81
N ALA A 204 -4.89 21.40 -5.99
CA ALA A 204 -6.08 22.02 -5.40
C ALA A 204 -5.70 23.16 -4.44
N LEU A 205 -4.65 23.00 -3.65
CA LEU A 205 -4.10 24.07 -2.81
C LEU A 205 -3.64 25.25 -3.64
N MET A 206 -2.86 25.03 -4.70
CA MET A 206 -2.42 26.09 -5.61
C MET A 206 -3.58 26.86 -6.23
N ASN A 207 -4.66 26.17 -6.59
CA ASN A 207 -5.86 26.77 -7.15
C ASN A 207 -6.75 27.47 -6.11
N GLY A 208 -6.43 27.35 -4.81
CA GLY A 208 -7.20 27.97 -3.73
C GLY A 208 -8.53 27.28 -3.44
N GLN A 209 -8.64 25.99 -3.76
CA GLN A 209 -9.80 25.16 -3.46
C GLN A 209 -9.76 24.63 -2.02
N ILE A 210 -8.56 24.53 -1.48
CA ILE A 210 -8.26 24.11 -0.09
C ILE A 210 -7.23 25.04 0.52
N ASP A 211 -7.09 25.04 1.84
CA ASP A 211 -6.23 25.95 2.60
C ASP A 211 -4.90 25.33 2.99
N ALA A 212 -4.87 24.00 3.12
CA ALA A 212 -3.69 23.23 3.52
C ALA A 212 -3.71 21.81 2.92
N VAL A 213 -2.53 21.18 2.83
CA VAL A 213 -2.39 19.75 2.52
C VAL A 213 -1.62 19.10 3.66
N VAL A 214 -2.10 17.95 4.16
CA VAL A 214 -1.38 17.10 5.11
C VAL A 214 -0.85 15.89 4.35
N ILE A 215 0.47 15.68 4.42
CA ILE A 215 1.19 14.64 3.68
C ILE A 215 2.54 14.38 4.37
N ASP A 216 3.20 13.24 4.05
CA ASP A 216 4.56 12.97 4.51
C ASP A 216 5.57 14.05 4.09
N ASN A 217 6.57 14.30 4.95
CA ASN A 217 7.56 15.37 4.78
C ASN A 217 8.42 15.21 3.52
N MET A 218 8.79 13.98 3.15
CA MET A 218 9.65 13.78 2.00
C MET A 218 8.95 14.17 0.68
N PRO A 219 7.76 13.62 0.34
CA PRO A 219 7.00 14.12 -0.81
C PRO A 219 6.58 15.59 -0.67
N ALA A 220 6.33 16.10 0.54
CA ALA A 220 6.05 17.52 0.74
C ALA A 220 7.20 18.42 0.26
N GLN A 221 8.45 18.05 0.54
CA GLN A 221 9.63 18.78 0.09
C GLN A 221 9.73 18.80 -1.44
N GLU A 222 9.51 17.66 -2.09
CA GLU A 222 9.52 17.56 -3.55
C GLU A 222 8.41 18.44 -4.18
N TYR A 223 7.19 18.38 -3.63
CA TYR A 223 6.09 19.20 -4.13
C TYR A 223 6.32 20.69 -3.93
N VAL A 224 6.87 21.11 -2.79
CA VAL A 224 7.17 22.52 -2.52
C VAL A 224 8.32 23.01 -3.41
N ALA A 225 9.37 22.19 -3.62
CA ALA A 225 10.45 22.52 -4.54
C ALA A 225 9.97 22.72 -5.99
N ALA A 226 9.02 21.89 -6.44
CA ALA A 226 8.43 21.97 -7.78
C ALA A 226 7.41 23.09 -7.95
N ASN A 227 6.83 23.63 -6.86
CA ASN A 227 5.72 24.59 -6.90
C ASN A 227 6.03 25.86 -6.08
N PRO A 228 6.73 26.86 -6.67
CA PRO A 228 7.00 28.13 -6.00
C PRO A 228 5.76 28.80 -5.43
N GLY A 229 5.86 29.35 -4.22
CA GLY A 229 4.74 29.97 -3.52
C GLY A 229 4.02 29.05 -2.53
N LEU A 230 4.51 27.82 -2.38
CA LEU A 230 4.16 26.91 -1.31
C LEU A 230 5.26 26.86 -0.24
N LYS A 231 4.90 26.51 0.97
CA LYS A 231 5.83 26.25 2.08
C LYS A 231 5.32 25.12 2.95
N ILE A 232 6.23 24.40 3.58
CA ILE A 232 5.92 23.49 4.68
C ILE A 232 5.91 24.30 5.97
N LEU A 233 4.93 24.08 6.84
CA LEU A 233 4.90 24.71 8.16
C LEU A 233 5.98 24.10 9.07
N ASP A 234 6.50 24.90 9.99
CA ASP A 234 7.35 24.39 11.06
C ASP A 234 6.53 23.47 11.99
N GLY A 235 7.14 22.38 12.39
CA GLY A 235 6.52 21.37 13.27
C GLY A 235 6.03 20.14 12.53
N GLU A 236 5.82 19.09 13.29
CA GLU A 236 5.38 17.78 12.81
C GLU A 236 3.91 17.59 13.17
N PHE A 237 3.10 17.10 12.23
CA PHE A 237 1.72 16.73 12.51
C PHE A 237 1.68 15.39 13.26
N THR A 238 2.43 14.39 12.78
CA THR A 238 2.63 13.11 13.46
C THR A 238 3.86 12.38 12.92
N ASN A 239 4.40 11.45 13.73
CA ASN A 239 5.48 10.54 13.34
C ASN A 239 4.94 9.14 13.14
N GLU A 240 5.45 8.43 12.15
CA GLU A 240 4.94 7.14 11.69
C GLU A 240 6.08 6.18 11.36
N ASP A 241 5.78 4.87 11.52
CA ASP A 241 6.68 3.79 11.13
C ASP A 241 6.18 3.17 9.83
N TYR A 242 7.02 3.13 8.79
CA TYR A 242 6.71 2.46 7.53
C TYR A 242 7.21 1.03 7.52
N ALA A 243 6.32 0.11 7.13
CA ALA A 243 6.62 -1.31 7.05
C ALA A 243 5.96 -1.96 5.83
N ILE A 244 6.46 -3.12 5.45
CA ILE A 244 5.94 -3.90 4.34
C ILE A 244 4.71 -4.66 4.81
N GLY A 245 3.56 -4.44 4.16
CA GLY A 245 2.34 -5.19 4.44
C GLY A 245 2.26 -6.49 3.65
N VAL A 246 1.78 -7.55 4.31
CA VAL A 246 1.48 -8.86 3.70
C VAL A 246 0.08 -9.30 4.10
N ALA A 247 -0.51 -10.24 3.35
CA ALA A 247 -1.79 -10.83 3.72
C ALA A 247 -1.75 -11.42 5.12
N LYS A 248 -2.83 -11.21 5.89
CA LYS A 248 -2.95 -11.71 7.28
C LYS A 248 -2.71 -13.22 7.35
N GLY A 249 -1.78 -13.62 8.22
CA GLY A 249 -1.43 -15.03 8.43
C GLY A 249 -0.42 -15.59 7.43
N ASN A 250 0.10 -14.81 6.48
CA ASN A 250 1.19 -15.25 5.59
C ASN A 250 2.55 -15.14 6.27
N THR A 251 2.69 -15.87 7.38
CA THR A 251 3.86 -15.79 8.28
C THR A 251 5.14 -16.27 7.60
N ALA A 252 5.07 -17.30 6.76
CA ALA A 252 6.26 -17.83 6.09
C ALA A 252 6.90 -16.81 5.13
N LEU A 253 6.09 -16.05 4.38
CA LEU A 253 6.60 -14.97 3.53
C LEU A 253 7.10 -13.80 4.39
N LEU A 254 6.37 -13.44 5.44
CA LEU A 254 6.75 -12.38 6.36
C LEU A 254 8.10 -12.65 7.04
N ASP A 255 8.32 -13.87 7.51
CA ASP A 255 9.59 -14.29 8.13
C ASP A 255 10.74 -14.20 7.13
N ALA A 256 10.50 -14.61 5.87
CA ALA A 256 11.50 -14.51 4.81
C ALA A 256 11.83 -13.05 4.47
N ILE A 257 10.83 -12.17 4.40
CA ILE A 257 11.00 -10.72 4.19
C ILE A 257 11.80 -10.11 5.34
N ASN A 258 11.44 -10.41 6.59
CA ASN A 258 12.15 -9.88 7.76
C ASN A 258 13.61 -10.34 7.80
N GLY A 259 13.88 -11.59 7.45
CA GLY A 259 15.25 -12.09 7.32
C GLY A 259 16.05 -11.35 6.25
N ALA A 260 15.45 -11.10 5.09
CA ALA A 260 16.08 -10.33 4.02
C ALA A 260 16.30 -8.86 4.44
N LEU A 261 15.32 -8.21 5.08
CA LEU A 261 15.45 -6.84 5.60
C LEU A 261 16.58 -6.72 6.62
N GLU A 262 16.69 -7.68 7.55
CA GLU A 262 17.77 -7.69 8.55
C GLU A 262 19.15 -7.80 7.88
N GLU A 263 19.30 -8.69 6.91
CA GLU A 263 20.55 -8.83 6.14
C GLU A 263 20.90 -7.54 5.40
N LEU A 264 19.93 -6.94 4.66
CA LEU A 264 20.11 -5.72 3.87
C LEU A 264 20.37 -4.49 4.74
N THR A 265 19.83 -4.47 5.95
CA THR A 265 20.12 -3.42 6.93
C THR A 265 21.55 -3.59 7.47
N ASN A 266 21.94 -4.80 7.83
CA ASN A 266 23.25 -5.09 8.42
C ASN A 266 24.40 -4.90 7.41
N ASP A 267 24.19 -5.15 6.13
CA ASP A 267 25.20 -4.96 5.08
C ASP A 267 25.23 -3.52 4.51
N GLY A 268 24.34 -2.64 4.98
CA GLY A 268 24.25 -1.23 4.59
C GLY A 268 23.53 -0.96 3.29
N THR A 269 22.92 -1.97 2.66
CA THR A 269 22.17 -1.81 1.39
C THR A 269 20.98 -0.87 1.56
N ILE A 270 20.17 -1.02 2.64
CA ILE A 270 19.03 -0.13 2.90
C ILE A 270 19.50 1.31 3.02
N GLN A 271 20.55 1.57 3.79
CA GLN A 271 21.08 2.93 3.95
C GLN A 271 21.58 3.51 2.62
N SER A 272 22.26 2.71 1.80
CA SER A 272 22.73 3.12 0.48
C SER A 272 21.60 3.48 -0.47
N ILE A 273 20.48 2.74 -0.41
CA ILE A 273 19.26 3.06 -1.18
C ILE A 273 18.68 4.39 -0.69
N VAL A 274 18.51 4.56 0.62
CA VAL A 274 17.98 5.80 1.19
C VAL A 274 18.85 6.99 0.80
N ASP A 275 20.18 6.90 0.95
CA ASP A 275 21.12 7.98 0.64
C ASP A 275 21.13 8.38 -0.84
N LYS A 276 20.70 7.50 -1.75
CA LYS A 276 20.56 7.80 -3.18
C LYS A 276 19.44 8.80 -3.44
N TYR A 277 18.35 8.72 -2.68
CA TYR A 277 17.14 9.52 -2.89
C TYR A 277 17.03 10.67 -1.90
N ILE A 278 17.53 10.50 -0.68
CA ILE A 278 17.47 11.48 0.40
C ILE A 278 18.88 11.95 0.68
N SER A 279 19.28 13.09 0.12
CA SER A 279 20.57 13.72 0.45
C SER A 279 20.54 14.08 1.93
N ALA A 280 21.52 13.60 2.70
CA ALA A 280 21.75 14.08 4.06
C ALA A 280 22.02 15.59 4.03
N ASN A 281 21.10 16.38 4.55
CA ASN A 281 21.24 17.83 4.74
C ASN A 281 22.16 18.13 5.93
#